data_adc828dc503f5d097c8a7b8ca5aaef30
#
_entry.id   adc828dc503f5d097c8a7b8ca5aaef30
#
_cell.length_a   1.000
_cell.length_b   1.000
_cell.length_c   1.000
_cell.angle_alpha   90.00
_cell.angle_beta   90.00
_cell.angle_gamma   90.00
#
_symmetry.space_group_name_H-M   'P 1'
#
loop_
_entity.id
_entity.type
_entity.pdbx_description
1 polymer ?
#
loop_
_entity_poly.entity_id
_entity_poly.type
_entity_poly.pdbx_seq_one_letter_code
_entity_poly.pdbx_strand_id
1 'polypeptide(L)'
;EIYAYEALMRSDKSIGLNPLQIIQTAEEYGRLYDIEKATMFNVMEHFSTHFSEFKGRRVFINSIPGQFLKTIDYTKWETDYADYLKYLVFEITEESTITDDELASIKNIGSADGGCPIAIDDYGTGHSNIVNLLRYSPQIIKIDRYLITDIQNDKNKQMFVSSTIEFAKLNDIKVLAEGVETSEELQTVIRLGADLIQGYYTGRPSAEIADSIPCEIKKEIIDCYKAITE
;
A
#
# COMPACT_ATOMS: atom_id res chain seq x y z
N GLU A 1 -6.24 -12.05 -9.97
CA GLU A 1 -5.81 -12.66 -8.69
C GLU A 1 -5.58 -11.58 -7.63
N ILE A 2 -5.66 -11.94 -6.35
CA ILE A 2 -5.22 -11.05 -5.28
C ILE A 2 -3.68 -11.01 -5.30
N TYR A 3 -3.12 -9.83 -5.40
CA TYR A 3 -1.67 -9.61 -5.39
C TYR A 3 -1.13 -9.51 -3.95
N ALA A 4 -1.83 -8.77 -3.10
CA ALA A 4 -1.44 -8.49 -1.73
C ALA A 4 -2.67 -8.10 -0.88
N TYR A 5 -2.43 -7.90 0.40
CA TYR A 5 -3.41 -7.34 1.34
C TYR A 5 -2.82 -6.10 1.99
N GLU A 6 -3.63 -5.13 2.32
CA GLU A 6 -3.23 -3.97 3.11
C GLU A 6 -3.69 -4.14 4.56
N ALA A 7 -2.77 -3.95 5.49
CA ALA A 7 -3.04 -3.98 6.92
C ALA A 7 -3.57 -2.61 7.38
N LEU A 8 -4.84 -2.56 7.70
CA LEU A 8 -5.52 -1.33 8.08
C LEU A 8 -5.74 -1.24 9.60
N MET A 9 -5.18 -0.21 10.22
CA MET A 9 -5.37 0.08 11.65
C MET A 9 -6.85 0.22 12.01
N ARG A 10 -7.25 -0.41 13.09
CA ARG A 10 -8.60 -0.27 13.68
C ARG A 10 -8.48 -0.18 15.20
N SER A 11 -9.27 0.69 15.81
CA SER A 11 -9.44 0.67 17.27
C SER A 11 -10.32 -0.51 17.69
N ASP A 12 -10.26 -0.86 18.95
CA ASP A 12 -11.28 -1.73 19.54
C ASP A 12 -12.67 -1.11 19.35
N LYS A 13 -13.67 -1.96 19.10
CA LYS A 13 -15.05 -1.52 18.85
C LYS A 13 -15.64 -0.70 20.00
N SER A 14 -15.18 -0.94 21.24
CA SER A 14 -15.61 -0.18 22.43
C SER A 14 -15.09 1.24 22.46
N ILE A 15 -13.96 1.52 21.76
CA ILE A 15 -13.33 2.84 21.70
C ILE A 15 -13.89 3.65 20.52
N GLY A 16 -14.09 3.02 19.37
CA GLY A 16 -14.74 3.62 18.19
C GLY A 16 -13.96 4.74 17.51
N LEU A 17 -12.65 4.87 17.75
CA LEU A 17 -11.80 5.86 17.08
C LEU A 17 -11.42 5.39 15.68
N ASN A 18 -11.42 6.30 14.72
CA ASN A 18 -10.85 6.04 13.40
C ASN A 18 -9.31 6.18 13.43
N PRO A 19 -8.58 5.66 12.40
CA PRO A 19 -7.11 5.71 12.38
C PRO A 19 -6.53 7.11 12.55
N LEU A 20 -7.11 8.12 11.91
CA LEU A 20 -6.65 9.51 12.02
C LEU A 20 -6.76 10.03 13.45
N GLN A 21 -7.87 9.76 14.14
CA GLN A 21 -8.07 10.14 15.53
C GLN A 21 -7.09 9.43 16.48
N ILE A 22 -6.75 8.17 16.19
CA ILE A 22 -5.75 7.42 16.98
C ILE A 22 -4.38 8.10 16.84
N ILE A 23 -3.96 8.42 15.61
CA ILE A 23 -2.68 9.07 15.33
C ILE A 23 -2.63 10.47 15.97
N GLN A 24 -3.65 11.30 15.77
CA GLN A 24 -3.73 12.64 16.36
C GLN A 24 -3.66 12.59 17.90
N THR A 25 -4.42 11.69 18.51
CA THR A 25 -4.37 11.52 19.97
C THR A 25 -2.98 11.06 20.42
N ALA A 26 -2.37 10.09 19.73
CA ALA A 26 -1.04 9.63 20.05
C ALA A 26 0.02 10.73 19.90
N GLU A 27 -0.13 11.62 18.92
CA GLU A 27 0.74 12.78 18.72
C GLU A 27 0.63 13.76 19.89
N GLU A 28 -0.59 14.13 20.28
CA GLU A 28 -0.86 15.02 21.43
C GLU A 28 -0.22 14.53 22.74
N TYR A 29 -0.16 13.20 22.93
CA TYR A 29 0.43 12.58 24.11
C TYR A 29 1.88 12.11 23.93
N GLY A 30 2.52 12.42 22.80
CA GLY A 30 3.89 11.97 22.49
C GLY A 30 4.04 10.46 22.41
N ARG A 31 3.01 9.75 21.94
CA ARG A 31 2.92 8.28 21.89
C ARG A 31 2.91 7.70 20.48
N LEU A 32 3.28 8.48 19.45
CA LEU A 32 3.32 8.00 18.06
C LEU A 32 4.19 6.75 17.88
N TYR A 33 5.35 6.71 18.56
CA TYR A 33 6.22 5.54 18.54
C TYR A 33 5.53 4.26 19.05
N ASP A 34 4.68 4.38 20.07
CA ASP A 34 3.96 3.21 20.60
C ASP A 34 2.93 2.69 19.60
N ILE A 35 2.32 3.58 18.81
CA ILE A 35 1.40 3.19 17.73
C ILE A 35 2.18 2.51 16.60
N GLU A 36 3.30 3.10 16.15
CA GLU A 36 4.15 2.50 15.12
C GLU A 36 4.59 1.10 15.54
N LYS A 37 5.16 0.98 16.75
CA LYS A 37 5.57 -0.31 17.29
C LYS A 37 4.42 -1.32 17.34
N ALA A 38 3.26 -0.92 17.85
CA ALA A 38 2.09 -1.80 17.92
C ALA A 38 1.64 -2.25 16.53
N THR A 39 1.63 -1.34 15.54
CA THR A 39 1.28 -1.64 14.15
C THR A 39 2.21 -2.70 13.58
N MET A 40 3.52 -2.48 13.69
CA MET A 40 4.55 -3.39 13.15
C MET A 40 4.45 -4.79 13.75
N PHE A 41 4.33 -4.89 15.08
CA PHE A 41 4.25 -6.19 15.76
C PHE A 41 2.91 -6.89 15.50
N ASN A 42 1.79 -6.18 15.61
CA ASN A 42 0.46 -6.78 15.45
C ASN A 42 0.24 -7.30 14.02
N VAL A 43 0.69 -6.55 13.01
CA VAL A 43 0.57 -6.99 11.62
C VAL A 43 1.36 -8.27 11.39
N MET A 44 2.60 -8.33 11.85
CA MET A 44 3.45 -9.50 11.65
C MET A 44 3.01 -10.71 12.47
N GLU A 45 2.51 -10.50 13.68
CA GLU A 45 1.92 -11.57 14.49
C GLU A 45 0.69 -12.16 13.81
N HIS A 46 -0.21 -11.29 13.32
CA HIS A 46 -1.39 -11.75 12.59
C HIS A 46 -1.01 -12.46 11.29
N PHE A 47 -0.10 -11.88 10.51
CA PHE A 47 0.37 -12.45 9.25
C PHE A 47 1.04 -13.83 9.45
N SER A 48 1.94 -13.95 10.43
CA SER A 48 2.64 -15.22 10.71
C SER A 48 1.69 -16.31 11.22
N THR A 49 0.74 -15.94 12.09
CA THR A 49 -0.24 -16.87 12.64
C THR A 49 -1.19 -17.42 11.58
N HIS A 50 -1.58 -16.60 10.60
CA HIS A 50 -2.53 -16.96 9.54
C HIS A 50 -1.86 -17.15 8.18
N PHE A 51 -0.55 -17.38 8.13
CA PHE A 51 0.25 -17.38 6.90
C PHE A 51 -0.32 -18.28 5.79
N SER A 52 -0.86 -19.44 6.14
CA SER A 52 -1.49 -20.34 5.17
C SER A 52 -2.69 -19.72 4.43
N GLU A 53 -3.43 -18.82 5.09
CA GLU A 53 -4.59 -18.14 4.52
C GLU A 53 -4.14 -17.03 3.54
N PHE A 54 -3.00 -16.40 3.80
CA PHE A 54 -2.39 -15.43 2.88
C PHE A 54 -1.84 -16.06 1.59
N LYS A 55 -1.65 -17.39 1.55
CA LYS A 55 -1.22 -18.14 0.37
C LYS A 55 0.08 -17.60 -0.27
N GLY A 56 1.01 -17.13 0.55
CA GLY A 56 2.28 -16.54 0.10
C GLY A 56 2.15 -15.18 -0.57
N ARG A 57 1.03 -14.49 -0.40
CA ARG A 57 0.81 -13.12 -0.89
C ARG A 57 1.44 -12.12 0.07
N ARG A 58 1.71 -10.92 -0.44
CA ARG A 58 2.33 -9.84 0.31
C ARG A 58 1.34 -9.15 1.25
N VAL A 59 1.87 -8.44 2.25
CA VAL A 59 1.12 -7.54 3.12
C VAL A 59 1.77 -6.16 3.09
N PHE A 60 0.95 -5.14 2.88
CA PHE A 60 1.32 -3.74 2.93
C PHE A 60 1.14 -3.23 4.35
N ILE A 61 2.15 -2.53 4.86
CA ILE A 61 2.14 -1.93 6.21
C ILE A 61 2.36 -0.43 6.08
N ASN A 62 1.41 0.35 6.58
CA ASN A 62 1.55 1.78 6.73
C ASN A 62 2.53 2.12 7.85
N SER A 63 3.45 3.04 7.61
CA SER A 63 4.41 3.54 8.59
C SER A 63 4.16 5.01 8.93
N ILE A 64 4.33 5.35 10.21
CA ILE A 64 4.25 6.75 10.68
C ILE A 64 5.61 7.40 10.42
N PRO A 65 5.68 8.47 9.59
CA PRO A 65 6.94 9.14 9.28
C PRO A 65 7.72 9.56 10.53
N GLY A 66 9.02 9.27 10.56
CA GLY A 66 9.90 9.60 11.69
C GLY A 66 9.71 8.74 12.94
N GLN A 67 8.94 7.64 12.86
CA GLN A 67 8.67 6.77 14.01
C GLN A 67 9.16 5.33 13.81
N PHE A 68 10.08 5.09 12.86
CA PHE A 68 10.59 3.75 12.60
C PHE A 68 11.11 3.06 13.87
N LEU A 69 11.04 1.73 13.92
CA LEU A 69 11.41 0.94 15.10
C LEU A 69 12.83 1.26 15.62
N LYS A 70 12.94 1.52 16.91
CA LYS A 70 14.25 1.68 17.58
C LYS A 70 15.01 0.36 17.54
N THR A 71 16.34 0.43 17.54
CA THR A 71 17.24 -0.72 17.35
C THR A 71 16.83 -1.97 18.14
N ILE A 72 16.49 -1.82 19.41
CA ILE A 72 16.14 -2.98 20.26
C ILE A 72 14.82 -3.64 19.82
N ASP A 73 13.82 -2.83 19.47
CA ASP A 73 12.52 -3.33 19.00
C ASP A 73 12.65 -3.87 17.57
N TYR A 74 13.44 -3.23 16.72
CA TYR A 74 13.75 -3.69 15.38
C TYR A 74 14.43 -5.07 15.39
N THR A 75 15.49 -5.24 16.19
CA THR A 75 16.20 -6.54 16.28
C THR A 75 15.27 -7.66 16.77
N LYS A 76 14.42 -7.35 17.75
CA LYS A 76 13.42 -8.32 18.21
C LYS A 76 12.42 -8.66 17.11
N TRP A 77 11.83 -7.66 16.48
CA TRP A 77 10.86 -7.82 15.41
C TRP A 77 11.43 -8.60 14.22
N GLU A 78 12.65 -8.24 13.78
CA GLU A 78 13.35 -8.92 12.71
C GLU A 78 13.64 -10.39 13.05
N THR A 79 14.04 -10.68 14.30
CA THR A 79 14.31 -12.04 14.76
C THR A 79 13.02 -12.86 14.86
N ASP A 80 11.97 -12.29 15.45
CA ASP A 80 10.71 -13.01 15.68
C ASP A 80 9.99 -13.36 14.35
N TYR A 81 10.17 -12.55 13.30
CA TYR A 81 9.43 -12.68 12.04
C TYR A 81 10.32 -12.89 10.79
N ALA A 82 11.57 -13.32 10.96
CA ALA A 82 12.56 -13.46 9.89
C ALA A 82 12.03 -14.16 8.63
N ASP A 83 11.30 -15.27 8.78
CA ASP A 83 10.78 -16.07 7.66
C ASP A 83 9.69 -15.36 6.85
N TYR A 84 9.10 -14.29 7.40
CA TYR A 84 7.94 -13.60 6.82
C TYR A 84 8.27 -12.24 6.25
N LEU A 85 9.45 -11.65 6.56
CA LEU A 85 9.81 -10.28 6.16
C LEU A 85 9.83 -10.07 4.65
N LYS A 86 10.14 -11.08 3.87
CA LYS A 86 10.13 -11.06 2.39
C LYS A 86 8.75 -10.81 1.77
N TYR A 87 7.69 -10.95 2.56
CA TYR A 87 6.31 -10.70 2.13
C TYR A 87 5.83 -9.28 2.42
N LEU A 88 6.63 -8.49 3.14
CA LEU A 88 6.28 -7.11 3.46
C LEU A 88 6.40 -6.19 2.25
N VAL A 89 5.55 -5.16 2.24
CA VAL A 89 5.70 -3.93 1.47
C VAL A 89 5.49 -2.77 2.42
N PHE A 90 6.44 -1.86 2.49
CA PHE A 90 6.36 -0.69 3.36
C PHE A 90 5.68 0.46 2.64
N GLU A 91 4.61 1.01 3.21
CA GLU A 91 3.92 2.17 2.68
C GLU A 91 4.42 3.45 3.33
N ILE A 92 4.76 4.41 2.49
CA ILE A 92 5.26 5.73 2.87
C ILE A 92 4.45 6.75 2.09
N THR A 93 3.85 7.71 2.76
CA THR A 93 3.11 8.76 2.05
C THR A 93 4.05 9.65 1.23
N GLU A 94 3.53 10.22 0.16
CA GLU A 94 4.29 11.11 -0.73
C GLU A 94 4.95 12.30 0.02
N GLU A 95 4.28 12.84 1.03
CA GLU A 95 4.72 13.99 1.83
C GLU A 95 5.72 13.61 2.94
N SER A 96 5.96 12.33 3.15
CA SER A 96 6.82 11.85 4.25
C SER A 96 8.25 12.37 4.11
N THR A 97 8.77 12.89 5.20
CA THR A 97 10.19 13.20 5.34
C THR A 97 10.86 12.11 6.15
N ILE A 98 11.46 11.15 5.46
CA ILE A 98 12.22 10.05 6.07
C ILE A 98 13.70 10.38 5.97
N THR A 99 14.47 10.15 7.05
CA THR A 99 15.91 10.28 7.03
C THR A 99 16.57 9.20 6.18
N ASP A 100 17.80 9.41 5.73
CA ASP A 100 18.53 8.40 4.94
C ASP A 100 18.78 7.13 5.74
N ASP A 101 18.99 7.25 7.07
CA ASP A 101 19.18 6.11 7.96
C ASP A 101 17.90 5.29 8.11
N GLU A 102 16.73 5.92 8.24
CA GLU A 102 15.44 5.24 8.27
C GLU A 102 15.16 4.55 6.93
N LEU A 103 15.39 5.23 5.81
CA LEU A 103 15.22 4.66 4.49
C LEU A 103 16.12 3.44 4.28
N ALA A 104 17.39 3.54 4.69
CA ALA A 104 18.31 2.41 4.64
C ALA A 104 17.84 1.25 5.54
N SER A 105 17.31 1.56 6.72
CA SER A 105 16.76 0.55 7.63
C SER A 105 15.58 -0.19 7.02
N ILE A 106 14.64 0.54 6.42
CA ILE A 106 13.47 -0.05 5.72
C ILE A 106 13.94 -0.94 4.56
N LYS A 107 14.82 -0.44 3.70
CA LYS A 107 15.35 -1.19 2.55
C LYS A 107 16.11 -2.45 2.95
N ASN A 108 16.71 -2.46 4.14
CA ASN A 108 17.45 -3.60 4.65
C ASN A 108 16.56 -4.67 5.32
N ILE A 109 15.29 -4.40 5.57
CA ILE A 109 14.37 -5.41 6.09
C ILE A 109 14.33 -6.60 5.12
N GLY A 110 14.61 -7.81 5.62
CA GLY A 110 14.61 -9.00 4.76
C GLY A 110 15.68 -8.95 3.66
N SER A 111 16.83 -8.30 3.88
CA SER A 111 17.85 -8.07 2.86
C SER A 111 18.41 -9.35 2.23
N ALA A 112 18.36 -10.49 2.94
CA ALA A 112 18.72 -11.80 2.39
C ALA A 112 17.84 -12.22 1.18
N ASP A 113 16.63 -11.70 1.10
CA ASP A 113 15.64 -11.98 0.05
C ASP A 113 15.45 -10.79 -0.93
N GLY A 114 16.38 -9.82 -0.94
CA GLY A 114 16.35 -8.67 -1.85
C GLY A 114 15.82 -7.37 -1.23
N GLY A 115 15.55 -7.37 0.07
CA GLY A 115 15.09 -6.20 0.82
C GLY A 115 13.58 -5.98 0.75
N CYS A 116 13.09 -5.05 1.58
CA CYS A 116 11.66 -4.73 1.64
C CYS A 116 11.28 -3.75 0.52
N PRO A 117 10.30 -4.08 -0.33
CA PRO A 117 9.75 -3.15 -1.28
C PRO A 117 9.08 -1.96 -0.58
N ILE A 118 9.23 -0.78 -1.21
CA ILE A 118 8.57 0.45 -0.77
C ILE A 118 7.42 0.77 -1.74
N ALA A 119 6.27 1.13 -1.19
CA ALA A 119 5.16 1.72 -1.91
C ALA A 119 5.01 3.19 -1.49
N ILE A 120 4.91 4.09 -2.47
CA ILE A 120 4.52 5.48 -2.20
C ILE A 120 3.01 5.55 -2.19
N ASP A 121 2.45 5.98 -1.07
CA ASP A 121 1.02 6.13 -0.84
C ASP A 121 0.52 7.56 -1.08
N ASP A 122 -0.78 7.72 -1.33
CA ASP A 122 -1.47 9.00 -1.58
C ASP A 122 -0.87 9.82 -2.73
N TYR A 123 -0.25 9.17 -3.75
CA TYR A 123 0.43 9.87 -4.83
C TYR A 123 -0.53 10.71 -5.67
N GLY A 124 -0.21 12.02 -5.76
CA GLY A 124 -0.94 12.99 -6.59
C GLY A 124 -1.93 13.88 -5.86
N THR A 125 -2.05 13.79 -4.51
CA THR A 125 -2.94 14.65 -3.73
C THR A 125 -2.25 15.89 -3.16
N GLY A 126 -0.93 15.86 -3.07
CA GLY A 126 -0.13 16.91 -2.46
C GLY A 126 0.78 17.62 -3.46
N HIS A 127 1.91 18.07 -2.95
CA HIS A 127 2.98 18.62 -3.76
C HIS A 127 3.83 17.46 -4.26
N SER A 128 3.38 16.78 -5.31
CA SER A 128 4.09 15.63 -5.90
C SER A 128 5.57 15.94 -6.05
N ASN A 129 6.36 15.34 -5.16
CA ASN A 129 7.78 15.63 -5.09
C ASN A 129 8.57 14.53 -5.80
N ILE A 130 8.81 14.76 -7.09
CA ILE A 130 9.63 13.85 -7.92
C ILE A 130 11.00 13.54 -7.28
N VAL A 131 11.54 14.45 -6.46
CA VAL A 131 12.80 14.24 -5.75
C VAL A 131 12.66 13.13 -4.70
N ASN A 132 11.54 13.11 -3.95
CA ASN A 132 11.25 12.04 -3.00
C ASN A 132 11.02 10.71 -3.73
N LEU A 133 10.30 10.71 -4.84
CA LEU A 133 10.09 9.52 -5.66
C LEU A 133 11.43 8.90 -6.12
N LEU A 134 12.33 9.74 -6.65
CA LEU A 134 13.66 9.28 -7.07
C LEU A 134 14.52 8.82 -5.89
N ARG A 135 14.44 9.50 -4.74
CA ARG A 135 15.19 9.17 -3.53
C ARG A 135 14.72 7.84 -2.91
N TYR A 136 13.42 7.64 -2.82
CA TYR A 136 12.87 6.43 -2.22
C TYR A 136 13.02 5.22 -3.14
N SER A 137 13.08 5.45 -4.45
CA SER A 137 13.17 4.38 -5.47
C SER A 137 12.14 3.28 -5.20
N PRO A 138 10.84 3.62 -5.18
CA PRO A 138 9.78 2.68 -4.81
C PRO A 138 9.63 1.59 -5.87
N GLN A 139 9.06 0.48 -5.48
CA GLN A 139 8.63 -0.58 -6.38
C GLN A 139 7.15 -0.44 -6.75
N ILE A 140 6.39 0.36 -5.98
CA ILE A 140 4.97 0.57 -6.22
C ILE A 140 4.64 2.05 -6.00
N ILE A 141 3.81 2.61 -6.87
CA ILE A 141 3.15 3.92 -6.70
C ILE A 141 1.65 3.66 -6.55
N LYS A 142 1.05 4.11 -5.46
CA LYS A 142 -0.39 4.03 -5.20
C LYS A 142 -0.99 5.38 -5.56
N ILE A 143 -1.75 5.43 -6.65
CA ILE A 143 -2.43 6.64 -7.10
C ILE A 143 -3.68 6.82 -6.23
N ASP A 144 -3.75 7.96 -5.55
CA ASP A 144 -4.80 8.27 -4.61
C ASP A 144 -6.20 8.25 -5.24
N ARG A 145 -7.16 7.87 -4.45
CA ARG A 145 -8.58 7.84 -4.77
C ARG A 145 -9.10 9.13 -5.41
N TYR A 146 -8.62 10.30 -5.00
CA TYR A 146 -9.05 11.57 -5.57
C TYR A 146 -8.86 11.64 -7.08
N LEU A 147 -7.78 11.04 -7.59
CA LEU A 147 -7.49 10.97 -9.02
C LEU A 147 -8.28 9.88 -9.74
N ILE A 148 -8.70 8.86 -9.02
CA ILE A 148 -9.43 7.70 -9.58
C ILE A 148 -10.94 7.93 -9.62
N THR A 149 -11.50 8.61 -8.60
CA THR A 149 -12.94 8.90 -8.55
C THR A 149 -13.38 9.68 -9.79
N ASP A 150 -14.39 9.16 -10.50
CA ASP A 150 -14.93 9.75 -11.73
C ASP A 150 -13.91 9.96 -12.88
N ILE A 151 -12.81 9.22 -12.87
CA ILE A 151 -11.74 9.35 -13.87
C ILE A 151 -12.22 9.17 -15.30
N GLN A 152 -13.25 8.36 -15.56
CA GLN A 152 -13.82 8.15 -16.89
C GLN A 152 -14.37 9.43 -17.50
N ASN A 153 -14.74 10.42 -16.69
CA ASN A 153 -15.32 11.70 -17.09
C ASN A 153 -14.32 12.87 -17.09
N ASP A 154 -13.11 12.67 -16.56
CA ASP A 154 -12.10 13.74 -16.39
C ASP A 154 -10.83 13.46 -17.19
N LYS A 155 -10.68 14.19 -18.32
CA LYS A 155 -9.51 14.06 -19.20
C LYS A 155 -8.19 14.49 -18.53
N ASN A 156 -8.24 15.43 -17.57
CA ASN A 156 -7.03 15.88 -16.87
C ASN A 156 -6.54 14.79 -15.91
N LYS A 157 -7.45 14.15 -15.19
CA LYS A 157 -7.11 12.98 -14.37
C LYS A 157 -6.54 11.85 -15.22
N GLN A 158 -7.20 11.51 -16.35
CA GLN A 158 -6.70 10.48 -17.27
C GLN A 158 -5.29 10.81 -17.76
N MET A 159 -5.02 12.05 -18.14
CA MET A 159 -3.71 12.49 -18.63
C MET A 159 -2.66 12.37 -17.52
N PHE A 160 -2.95 12.80 -16.30
CA PHE A 160 -2.04 12.70 -15.17
C PHE A 160 -1.72 11.24 -14.85
N VAL A 161 -2.74 10.41 -14.69
CA VAL A 161 -2.60 8.97 -14.38
C VAL A 161 -1.83 8.26 -15.50
N SER A 162 -2.14 8.53 -16.76
CA SER A 162 -1.41 7.97 -17.91
C SER A 162 0.08 8.35 -17.89
N SER A 163 0.40 9.61 -17.62
CA SER A 163 1.79 10.07 -17.54
C SER A 163 2.54 9.43 -16.36
N THR A 164 1.86 9.24 -15.23
CA THR A 164 2.43 8.54 -14.06
C THR A 164 2.71 7.07 -14.39
N ILE A 165 1.79 6.40 -15.08
CA ILE A 165 1.95 5.00 -15.50
C ILE A 165 3.10 4.87 -16.50
N GLU A 166 3.23 5.79 -17.46
CA GLU A 166 4.33 5.79 -18.42
C GLU A 166 5.69 5.96 -17.72
N PHE A 167 5.79 6.93 -16.81
CA PHE A 167 6.98 7.11 -15.97
C PHE A 167 7.31 5.85 -15.17
N ALA A 168 6.32 5.25 -14.54
CA ALA A 168 6.49 4.06 -13.71
C ALA A 168 7.00 2.87 -14.55
N LYS A 169 6.44 2.64 -15.73
CA LYS A 169 6.88 1.58 -16.66
C LYS A 169 8.33 1.75 -17.11
N LEU A 170 8.78 2.96 -17.36
CA LEU A 170 10.17 3.25 -17.74
C LEU A 170 11.17 2.99 -16.60
N ASN A 171 10.69 2.91 -15.35
CA ASN A 171 11.50 2.72 -14.16
C ASN A 171 11.23 1.38 -13.43
N ASP A 172 10.55 0.43 -14.07
CA ASP A 172 10.17 -0.87 -13.50
C ASP A 172 9.35 -0.75 -12.20
N ILE A 173 8.56 0.31 -12.07
CA ILE A 173 7.67 0.57 -10.94
C ILE A 173 6.24 0.12 -11.30
N LYS A 174 5.57 -0.58 -10.39
CA LYS A 174 4.14 -0.93 -10.55
C LYS A 174 3.26 0.24 -10.13
N VAL A 175 2.15 0.42 -10.84
CA VAL A 175 1.12 1.40 -10.47
C VAL A 175 -0.11 0.69 -9.93
N LEU A 176 -0.51 1.08 -8.72
CA LEU A 176 -1.75 0.65 -8.07
C LEU A 176 -2.75 1.81 -8.11
N ALA A 177 -3.92 1.59 -8.69
CA ALA A 177 -5.03 2.53 -8.66
C ALA A 177 -5.88 2.28 -7.42
N GLU A 178 -6.00 3.28 -6.55
CA GLU A 178 -6.75 3.18 -5.30
C GLU A 178 -8.17 3.72 -5.39
N GLY A 179 -9.03 3.21 -4.51
CA GLY A 179 -10.38 3.72 -4.36
C GLY A 179 -11.29 3.48 -5.57
N VAL A 180 -11.03 2.46 -6.36
CA VAL A 180 -11.92 2.07 -7.46
C VAL A 180 -13.24 1.56 -6.89
N GLU A 181 -14.35 2.25 -7.19
CA GLU A 181 -15.68 1.96 -6.65
C GLU A 181 -16.71 1.58 -7.73
N THR A 182 -16.41 1.85 -8.99
CA THR A 182 -17.33 1.58 -10.11
C THR A 182 -16.68 0.77 -11.23
N SER A 183 -17.51 0.15 -12.07
CA SER A 183 -17.08 -0.55 -13.28
C SER A 183 -16.39 0.39 -14.28
N GLU A 184 -16.92 1.61 -14.44
CA GLU A 184 -16.39 2.61 -15.36
C GLU A 184 -14.99 3.10 -14.95
N GLU A 185 -14.77 3.28 -13.66
CA GLU A 185 -13.43 3.57 -13.09
C GLU A 185 -12.49 2.40 -13.34
N LEU A 186 -12.91 1.17 -13.00
CA LEU A 186 -12.14 -0.06 -13.23
C LEU A 186 -11.68 -0.16 -14.68
N GLN A 187 -12.60 -0.06 -15.62
CA GLN A 187 -12.31 -0.17 -17.05
C GLN A 187 -11.38 0.94 -17.52
N THR A 188 -11.50 2.14 -16.95
CA THR A 188 -10.67 3.28 -17.33
C THR A 188 -9.24 3.09 -16.84
N VAL A 189 -9.01 2.72 -15.56
CA VAL A 189 -7.66 2.52 -15.04
C VAL A 189 -6.95 1.33 -15.72
N ILE A 190 -7.69 0.27 -16.06
CA ILE A 190 -7.15 -0.85 -16.84
C ILE A 190 -6.71 -0.38 -18.23
N ARG A 191 -7.52 0.41 -18.93
CA ARG A 191 -7.17 0.97 -20.26
C ARG A 191 -5.96 1.90 -20.21
N LEU A 192 -5.81 2.65 -19.13
CA LEU A 192 -4.64 3.50 -18.91
C LEU A 192 -3.38 2.68 -18.59
N GLY A 193 -3.54 1.41 -18.16
CA GLY A 193 -2.45 0.46 -17.97
C GLY A 193 -1.98 0.33 -16.54
N ALA A 194 -2.83 0.58 -15.54
CA ALA A 194 -2.55 0.28 -14.13
C ALA A 194 -2.26 -1.21 -13.94
N ASP A 195 -1.24 -1.53 -13.13
CA ASP A 195 -0.82 -2.91 -12.87
C ASP A 195 -1.67 -3.57 -11.78
N LEU A 196 -2.08 -2.79 -10.80
CA LEU A 196 -2.79 -3.22 -9.60
C LEU A 196 -4.00 -2.33 -9.34
N ILE A 197 -5.02 -2.88 -8.73
CA ILE A 197 -6.28 -2.20 -8.45
C ILE A 197 -6.71 -2.51 -7.04
N GLN A 198 -7.12 -1.47 -6.31
CA GLN A 198 -7.71 -1.56 -4.98
C GLN A 198 -8.93 -0.66 -4.86
N GLY A 199 -9.97 -1.13 -4.19
CA GLY A 199 -11.16 -0.32 -3.91
C GLY A 199 -12.36 -1.15 -3.53
N TYR A 200 -13.43 -0.47 -3.17
CA TYR A 200 -14.67 -1.15 -2.75
C TYR A 200 -15.32 -1.98 -3.84
N TYR A 201 -14.99 -1.70 -5.09
CA TYR A 201 -15.46 -2.50 -6.21
C TYR A 201 -14.87 -3.91 -6.20
N THR A 202 -13.59 -4.04 -5.88
CA THR A 202 -12.90 -5.35 -5.81
C THR A 202 -13.08 -6.05 -4.47
N GLY A 203 -13.23 -5.29 -3.37
CA GLY A 203 -13.46 -5.83 -2.03
C GLY A 203 -13.45 -4.75 -0.96
N ARG A 204 -14.29 -4.90 0.06
CA ARG A 204 -14.30 -3.99 1.21
C ARG A 204 -13.35 -4.48 2.29
N PRO A 205 -12.80 -3.58 3.12
CA PRO A 205 -12.01 -3.97 4.28
C PRO A 205 -12.80 -4.95 5.18
N SER A 206 -12.16 -6.04 5.57
CA SER A 206 -12.73 -7.09 6.42
C SER A 206 -11.70 -7.54 7.44
N ALA A 207 -12.17 -8.08 8.58
CA ALA A 207 -11.33 -8.81 9.51
C ALA A 207 -10.97 -10.22 8.99
N GLU A 208 -11.74 -10.73 8.04
CA GLU A 208 -11.48 -12.02 7.40
C GLU A 208 -10.59 -11.84 6.17
N ILE A 209 -9.64 -12.73 5.99
CA ILE A 209 -8.73 -12.72 4.84
C ILE A 209 -9.51 -13.23 3.62
N ALA A 210 -9.73 -12.35 2.65
CA ALA A 210 -10.45 -12.68 1.42
C ALA A 210 -9.63 -13.68 0.57
N ASP A 211 -10.23 -14.77 0.18
CA ASP A 211 -9.56 -15.82 -0.61
C ASP A 211 -9.47 -15.46 -2.10
N SER A 212 -10.46 -14.75 -2.60
CA SER A 212 -10.59 -14.34 -3.99
C SER A 212 -11.43 -13.08 -4.13
N ILE A 213 -11.29 -12.37 -5.25
CA ILE A 213 -12.23 -11.34 -5.66
C ILE A 213 -13.51 -11.96 -6.25
N PRO A 214 -14.66 -11.27 -6.25
CA PRO A 214 -15.90 -11.76 -6.84
C PRO A 214 -15.71 -12.22 -8.30
N CYS A 215 -16.29 -13.36 -8.65
CA CYS A 215 -16.12 -13.97 -9.98
C CYS A 215 -16.53 -13.05 -11.14
N GLU A 216 -17.56 -12.24 -10.93
CA GLU A 216 -18.07 -11.28 -11.92
C GLU A 216 -17.02 -10.20 -12.21
N ILE A 217 -16.45 -9.64 -11.17
CA ILE A 217 -15.39 -8.61 -11.28
C ILE A 217 -14.12 -9.20 -11.88
N LYS A 218 -13.76 -10.41 -11.50
CA LYS A 218 -12.62 -11.12 -12.11
C LYS A 218 -12.83 -11.30 -13.62
N LYS A 219 -14.05 -11.66 -14.04
CA LYS A 219 -14.39 -11.80 -15.45
C LYS A 219 -14.28 -10.46 -16.17
N GLU A 220 -14.85 -9.40 -15.60
CA GLU A 220 -14.78 -8.05 -16.16
C GLU A 220 -13.34 -7.59 -16.37
N ILE A 221 -12.46 -7.76 -15.36
CA ILE A 221 -11.03 -7.44 -15.49
C ILE A 221 -10.40 -8.18 -16.68
N ILE A 222 -10.68 -9.49 -16.81
CA ILE A 222 -10.14 -10.30 -17.90
C ILE A 222 -10.65 -9.83 -19.26
N ASP A 223 -11.94 -9.53 -19.37
CA ASP A 223 -12.57 -9.09 -20.62
C ASP A 223 -12.04 -7.70 -21.04
N CYS A 224 -11.86 -6.78 -20.08
CA CYS A 224 -11.21 -5.49 -20.34
C CYS A 224 -9.76 -5.66 -20.84
N TYR A 225 -8.99 -6.55 -20.23
CA TYR A 225 -7.59 -6.79 -20.66
C TYR A 225 -7.51 -7.35 -22.07
N LYS A 226 -8.40 -8.28 -22.44
CA LYS A 226 -8.46 -8.83 -23.80
C LYS A 226 -8.77 -7.76 -24.82
N ALA A 227 -9.74 -6.88 -24.53
CA ALA A 227 -10.15 -5.81 -25.45
C ALA A 227 -9.04 -4.76 -25.72
N ILE A 228 -7.99 -4.73 -24.91
CA ILE A 228 -6.83 -3.81 -25.11
C ILE A 228 -5.71 -4.49 -25.89
N THR A 229 -5.64 -5.82 -25.82
CA THR A 229 -4.54 -6.60 -26.42
C THR A 229 -4.87 -7.19 -27.79
N GLU A 230 -6.14 -7.11 -28.21
CA GLU A 230 -6.63 -7.41 -29.58
C GLU A 230 -6.62 -6.16 -30.46
#